data_a7b2463f3ab80f62891cb45c48d007f2
#
_entry.id   a7b2463f3ab80f62891cb45c48d007f2
#
_cell.length_a   1.000
_cell.length_b   1.000
_cell.length_c   1.000
_cell.angle_alpha   90.00
_cell.angle_beta   90.00
_cell.angle_gamma   90.00
#
_symmetry.space_group_name_H-M   'P 1'
#
loop_
_entity.id
_entity.type
_entity.pdbx_description
1 polymer ?
#
loop_
_entity_poly.entity_id
_entity_poly.type
_entity_poly.pdbx_seq_one_letter_code
_entity_poly.pdbx_strand_id
1 'polypeptide(L)'
;MLAVDTNIIVRYLIADHPVQFAKAQELVDGEDVYVCTTVLLETEWVLRGGYRFSRDQIIAALTAFAGLPRVNLEDPALAAKALDWMRSGLDFADALHLAKAAGCEAFVSFDQQ
;
A
#
# COMPACT_ATOMS: atom_id res chain seq x y z
N MET A 1 5.47 -5.65 18.10
CA MET A 1 4.96 -5.17 16.80
C MET A 1 4.00 -6.22 16.24
N LEU A 2 2.86 -5.78 15.74
CA LEU A 2 1.83 -6.66 15.21
C LEU A 2 1.75 -6.51 13.69
N ALA A 3 1.86 -7.62 12.97
CA ALA A 3 1.64 -7.63 11.53
C ALA A 3 0.13 -7.52 11.27
N VAL A 4 -0.25 -6.63 10.38
CA VAL A 4 -1.65 -6.44 9.99
C VAL A 4 -1.88 -6.90 8.57
N ASP A 5 -3.10 -7.35 8.29
CA ASP A 5 -3.48 -7.75 6.95
C ASP A 5 -4.21 -6.63 6.21
N THR A 6 -4.57 -6.91 4.98
CA THR A 6 -5.25 -5.97 4.10
C THR A 6 -6.56 -5.46 4.71
N ASN A 7 -7.35 -6.31 5.35
CA ASN A 7 -8.64 -5.89 5.92
C ASN A 7 -8.49 -4.83 6.99
N ILE A 8 -7.47 -4.93 7.83
CA ILE A 8 -7.22 -3.90 8.86
C ILE A 8 -6.96 -2.55 8.21
N ILE A 9 -6.12 -2.53 7.18
CA ILE A 9 -5.76 -1.29 6.48
C ILE A 9 -6.98 -0.71 5.77
N VAL A 10 -7.72 -1.54 5.05
CA VAL A 10 -8.91 -1.10 4.32
C VAL A 10 -9.95 -0.53 5.28
N ARG A 11 -10.20 -1.19 6.41
CA ARG A 11 -11.15 -0.67 7.42
C ARG A 11 -10.68 0.65 8.03
N TYR A 12 -9.38 0.81 8.19
CA TYR A 12 -8.82 2.06 8.68
C TYR A 12 -8.98 3.20 7.66
N LEU A 13 -8.76 2.91 6.39
CA LEU A 13 -8.83 3.92 5.32
C LEU A 13 -10.28 4.23 4.91
N ILE A 14 -11.16 3.24 4.98
CA ILE A 14 -12.57 3.36 4.57
C ILE A 14 -13.45 3.25 5.80
N ALA A 15 -14.01 4.34 6.24
CA ALA A 15 -14.80 4.40 7.48
C ALA A 15 -16.28 4.05 7.24
N ASP A 16 -16.54 2.97 6.48
CA ASP A 16 -17.90 2.54 6.16
C ASP A 16 -18.47 1.49 7.13
N HIS A 17 -17.65 0.97 8.03
CA HIS A 17 -18.04 0.03 9.07
C HIS A 17 -17.63 0.58 10.43
N PRO A 18 -18.51 1.31 11.15
CA PRO A 18 -18.13 2.03 12.38
C PRO A 18 -17.42 1.19 13.43
N VAL A 19 -17.90 -0.03 13.68
CA VAL A 19 -17.30 -0.92 14.69
C VAL A 19 -15.93 -1.41 14.23
N GLN A 20 -15.82 -1.84 12.99
CA GLN A 20 -14.53 -2.32 12.45
C GLN A 20 -13.54 -1.18 12.27
N PHE A 21 -14.00 0.00 11.87
CA PHE A 21 -13.15 1.19 11.78
C PHE A 21 -12.58 1.54 13.16
N ALA A 22 -13.40 1.55 14.21
CA ALA A 22 -12.95 1.87 15.55
C ALA A 22 -11.86 0.90 16.02
N LYS A 23 -12.02 -0.41 15.75
CA LYS A 23 -11.03 -1.42 16.11
C LYS A 23 -9.75 -1.25 15.30
N ALA A 24 -9.85 -0.98 14.00
CA ALA A 24 -8.68 -0.76 13.15
C ALA A 24 -7.94 0.51 13.59
N GLN A 25 -8.66 1.57 13.92
CA GLN A 25 -8.08 2.82 14.39
C GLN A 25 -7.32 2.62 15.71
N GLU A 26 -7.92 1.89 16.65
CA GLU A 26 -7.29 1.58 17.93
C GLU A 26 -5.98 0.84 17.72
N LEU A 27 -5.97 -0.13 16.80
CA LEU A 27 -4.78 -0.92 16.50
C LEU A 27 -3.71 -0.10 15.81
N VAL A 28 -4.06 0.60 14.74
CA VAL A 28 -3.10 1.35 13.90
C VAL A 28 -2.53 2.57 14.64
N ASP A 29 -3.36 3.26 15.42
CA ASP A 29 -2.95 4.47 16.13
C ASP A 29 -2.32 4.17 17.50
N GLY A 30 -2.66 3.02 18.09
CA GLY A 30 -2.26 2.68 19.46
C GLY A 30 -1.14 1.64 19.58
N GLU A 31 -0.85 0.90 18.52
CA GLU A 31 0.14 -0.18 18.54
C GLU A 31 1.15 0.01 17.40
N ASP A 32 2.35 -0.51 17.58
CA ASP A 32 3.30 -0.59 16.47
C ASP A 32 2.85 -1.69 15.52
N VAL A 33 2.55 -1.34 14.29
CA VAL A 33 2.08 -2.28 13.29
C VAL A 33 3.09 -2.45 12.16
N TYR A 34 3.16 -3.66 11.64
CA TYR A 34 4.05 -4.03 10.54
C TYR A 34 3.20 -4.36 9.32
N VAL A 35 3.60 -3.84 8.16
CA VAL A 35 2.90 -4.02 6.90
C VAL A 35 3.85 -4.66 5.89
N CYS A 36 3.54 -5.91 5.50
CA CYS A 36 4.28 -6.58 4.44
C CYS A 36 4.06 -5.87 3.10
N THR A 37 5.05 -5.92 2.23
CA THR A 37 4.93 -5.35 0.88
C THR A 37 3.79 -5.99 0.11
N THR A 38 3.58 -7.30 0.28
CA THR A 38 2.47 -8.00 -0.37
C THR A 38 1.10 -7.54 0.14
N VAL A 39 1.01 -7.19 1.42
CA VAL A 39 -0.23 -6.62 1.98
C VAL A 39 -0.49 -5.23 1.41
N LEU A 40 0.56 -4.44 1.24
CA LEU A 40 0.43 -3.12 0.63
C LEU A 40 -0.06 -3.22 -0.81
N LEU A 41 0.47 -4.17 -1.57
CA LEU A 41 0.03 -4.44 -2.95
C LEU A 41 -1.44 -4.85 -2.99
N GLU A 42 -1.86 -5.75 -2.12
CA GLU A 42 -3.25 -6.19 -2.04
C GLU A 42 -4.17 -5.05 -1.64
N THR A 43 -3.72 -4.19 -0.74
CA THR A 43 -4.49 -3.00 -0.32
C THR A 43 -4.74 -2.08 -1.51
N GLU A 44 -3.73 -1.80 -2.31
CA GLU A 44 -3.88 -0.99 -3.53
C GLU A 44 -4.93 -1.62 -4.46
N TRP A 45 -4.82 -2.91 -4.68
CA TRP A 45 -5.73 -3.64 -5.55
C TRP A 45 -7.19 -3.56 -5.05
N VAL A 46 -7.41 -3.72 -3.74
CA VAL A 46 -8.76 -3.63 -3.14
C VAL A 46 -9.32 -2.21 -3.26
N LEU A 47 -8.51 -1.19 -2.99
CA LEU A 47 -8.96 0.20 -3.12
C LEU A 47 -9.34 0.53 -4.56
N ARG A 48 -8.58 0.06 -5.53
CA ARG A 48 -8.82 0.31 -6.94
C ARG A 48 -10.02 -0.48 -7.46
N GLY A 49 -10.08 -1.77 -7.17
CA GLY A 49 -11.11 -2.66 -7.71
C GLY A 49 -12.39 -2.68 -6.89
N GLY A 50 -12.27 -2.66 -5.57
CA GLY A 50 -13.42 -2.77 -4.67
C GLY A 50 -14.09 -1.44 -4.35
N TYR A 51 -13.31 -0.37 -4.24
CA TYR A 51 -13.81 0.96 -3.86
C TYR A 51 -13.67 1.99 -4.97
N ARG A 52 -13.13 1.58 -6.11
CA ARG A 52 -12.98 2.41 -7.32
C ARG A 52 -12.20 3.71 -7.07
N PHE A 53 -11.20 3.64 -6.25
CA PHE A 53 -10.29 4.77 -6.05
C PHE A 53 -9.55 5.07 -7.34
N SER A 54 -9.40 6.35 -7.64
CA SER A 54 -8.52 6.81 -8.71
C SER A 54 -7.06 6.62 -8.33
N ARG A 55 -6.17 6.70 -9.31
CA ARG A 55 -4.73 6.67 -9.06
C ARG A 55 -4.32 7.70 -8.00
N ASP A 56 -4.78 8.94 -8.14
CA ASP A 56 -4.43 10.01 -7.21
C ASP A 56 -4.95 9.75 -5.80
N GLN A 57 -6.16 9.20 -5.69
CA GLN A 57 -6.73 8.84 -4.39
C GLN A 57 -5.93 7.74 -3.72
N ILE A 58 -5.49 6.73 -4.47
CA ILE A 58 -4.68 5.63 -3.95
C ILE A 58 -3.33 6.16 -3.47
N ILE A 59 -2.66 6.96 -4.28
CA ILE A 59 -1.36 7.54 -3.93
C ILE A 59 -1.48 8.34 -2.64
N ALA A 60 -2.50 9.19 -2.55
CA ALA A 60 -2.73 10.01 -1.35
C ALA A 60 -3.00 9.13 -0.12
N ALA A 61 -3.86 8.12 -0.25
CA ALA A 61 -4.23 7.25 0.87
C ALA A 61 -3.03 6.44 1.37
N LEU A 62 -2.29 5.80 0.47
CA LEU A 62 -1.15 4.97 0.84
C LEU A 62 0.01 5.80 1.37
N THR A 63 0.25 6.98 0.80
CA THR A 63 1.29 7.89 1.28
C THR A 63 0.98 8.36 2.71
N ALA A 64 -0.26 8.75 2.96
CA ALA A 64 -0.68 9.19 4.30
C ALA A 64 -0.59 8.04 5.31
N PHE A 65 -1.05 6.85 4.93
CA PHE A 65 -1.00 5.68 5.80
C PHE A 65 0.44 5.31 6.15
N ALA A 66 1.31 5.26 5.15
CA ALA A 66 2.73 4.93 5.34
C ALA A 66 3.46 5.95 6.22
N GLY A 67 2.97 7.18 6.28
CA GLY A 67 3.55 8.25 7.10
C GLY A 67 3.08 8.27 8.54
N LEU A 68 2.15 7.39 8.94
CA LEU A 68 1.66 7.38 10.31
C LEU A 68 2.76 6.92 11.28
N PRO A 69 2.81 7.50 12.51
CA PRO A 69 3.96 7.31 13.41
C PRO A 69 4.25 5.87 13.80
N ARG A 70 3.22 5.03 13.88
CA ARG A 70 3.37 3.65 14.37
C ARG A 70 3.21 2.62 13.27
N VAL A 71 3.17 3.04 12.01
CA VAL A 71 3.11 2.16 10.85
C VAL A 71 4.54 1.91 10.36
N ASN A 72 4.90 0.64 10.28
CA ASN A 72 6.23 0.20 9.87
C ASN A 72 6.10 -0.68 8.64
N LEU A 73 6.50 -0.15 7.49
CA LEU A 73 6.50 -0.92 6.25
C LEU A 73 7.68 -1.88 6.23
N GLU A 74 7.50 -3.03 5.61
CA GLU A 74 8.58 -4.01 5.41
C GLU A 74 9.77 -3.39 4.70
N ASP A 75 9.51 -2.61 3.66
CA ASP A 75 10.53 -1.91 2.88
C ASP A 75 10.03 -0.51 2.52
N PRO A 76 10.27 0.48 3.40
CA PRO A 76 9.78 1.83 3.17
C PRO A 76 10.32 2.47 1.88
N ALA A 77 11.59 2.24 1.57
CA ALA A 77 12.22 2.82 0.38
C ALA A 77 11.60 2.26 -0.90
N LEU A 78 11.35 0.96 -0.93
CA LEU A 78 10.69 0.29 -2.05
C LEU A 78 9.28 0.85 -2.26
N ALA A 79 8.52 0.99 -1.19
CA ALA A 79 7.15 1.51 -1.26
C ALA A 79 7.13 2.96 -1.77
N ALA A 80 8.03 3.80 -1.27
CA ALA A 80 8.13 5.20 -1.70
C ALA A 80 8.44 5.29 -3.19
N LYS A 81 9.39 4.49 -3.67
CA LYS A 81 9.77 4.46 -5.08
C LYS A 81 8.62 3.99 -5.98
N ALA A 82 7.90 2.95 -5.55
CA ALA A 82 6.77 2.43 -6.30
C ALA A 82 5.65 3.47 -6.39
N LEU A 83 5.38 4.20 -5.32
CA LEU A 83 4.38 5.28 -5.34
C LEU A 83 4.79 6.43 -6.24
N ASP A 84 6.08 6.79 -6.29
CA ASP A 84 6.58 7.81 -7.21
C ASP A 84 6.40 7.39 -8.66
N TRP A 85 6.73 6.14 -8.99
CA TRP A 85 6.53 5.63 -10.36
C TRP A 85 5.04 5.53 -10.70
N MET A 86 4.20 5.24 -9.73
CA MET A 86 2.76 5.26 -9.91
C MET A 86 2.26 6.66 -10.29
N ARG A 87 2.84 7.72 -9.69
CA ARG A 87 2.53 9.11 -10.08
C ARG A 87 2.87 9.36 -11.54
N SER A 88 3.91 8.70 -12.06
CA SER A 88 4.34 8.82 -13.45
C SER A 88 3.52 7.98 -14.43
N GLY A 89 2.58 7.19 -13.94
CA GLY A 89 1.65 6.45 -14.76
C GLY A 89 1.80 4.94 -14.74
N LEU A 90 2.77 4.38 -14.00
CA LEU A 90 2.91 2.94 -13.89
C LEU A 90 1.81 2.35 -13.00
N ASP A 91 1.38 1.13 -13.32
CA ASP A 91 0.59 0.33 -12.42
C ASP A 91 1.40 0.00 -11.16
N PHE A 92 0.75 -0.05 -10.00
CA PHE A 92 1.46 -0.22 -8.73
C PHE A 92 2.21 -1.55 -8.66
N ALA A 93 1.60 -2.64 -9.14
CA ALA A 93 2.26 -3.94 -9.17
C ALA A 93 3.51 -3.91 -10.03
N ASP A 94 3.43 -3.31 -11.23
CA ASP A 94 4.57 -3.18 -12.13
C ASP A 94 5.66 -2.31 -11.51
N ALA A 95 5.27 -1.22 -10.84
CA ALA A 95 6.21 -0.34 -10.14
C ALA A 95 6.96 -1.09 -9.04
N LEU A 96 6.28 -1.93 -8.27
CA LEU A 96 6.90 -2.76 -7.24
C LEU A 96 7.88 -3.76 -7.84
N HIS A 97 7.50 -4.43 -8.93
CA HIS A 97 8.38 -5.39 -9.60
C HIS A 97 9.67 -4.72 -10.08
N LEU A 98 9.54 -3.56 -10.73
CA LEU A 98 10.70 -2.81 -11.21
C LEU A 98 11.59 -2.36 -10.05
N ALA A 99 11.00 -1.86 -8.98
CA ALA A 99 11.75 -1.39 -7.82
C ALA A 99 12.51 -2.54 -7.15
N LYS A 100 11.90 -3.72 -7.05
CA LYS A 100 12.55 -4.91 -6.48
C LYS A 100 13.69 -5.42 -7.39
N ALA A 101 13.59 -5.18 -8.68
CA ALA A 101 14.59 -5.62 -9.66
C ALA A 101 15.67 -4.56 -9.92
N ALA A 102 15.77 -3.52 -9.12
CA ALA A 102 16.65 -2.39 -9.38
C ALA A 102 18.15 -2.76 -9.50
N GLY A 103 18.57 -3.88 -8.89
CA GLY A 103 19.95 -4.37 -9.01
C GLY A 103 20.23 -5.21 -10.24
N CYS A 104 19.22 -5.45 -11.08
CA CYS A 104 19.33 -6.28 -12.27
C CYS A 104 19.60 -5.44 -13.51
N GLU A 105 20.18 -6.06 -14.56
CA GLU A 105 20.45 -5.34 -15.81
C GLU A 105 19.16 -4.92 -16.51
N ALA A 106 18.11 -5.75 -16.42
CA ALA A 106 16.85 -5.49 -17.10
C ALA A 106 15.71 -6.22 -16.41
N PHE A 107 14.51 -5.72 -16.60
CA PHE A 107 13.26 -6.39 -16.24
C PHE A 107 12.61 -6.87 -17.54
N VAL A 108 12.53 -8.19 -17.72
CA VAL A 108 12.05 -8.80 -18.95
C VAL A 108 10.61 -9.27 -18.75
N SER A 109 9.73 -8.89 -19.68
CA SER A 109 8.34 -9.27 -19.65
C SER A 109 7.79 -9.42 -21.06
N PHE A 110 6.79 -10.27 -21.22
CA PHE A 110 6.02 -10.35 -22.45
C PHE A 110 4.85 -9.38 -22.47
N ASP A 111 4.62 -8.67 -21.37
CA ASP A 111 3.61 -7.63 -21.29
C ASP A 111 4.07 -6.42 -22.09
N GLN A 112 3.18 -5.87 -22.91
CA GLN A 112 3.46 -4.74 -23.81
C GLN A 112 3.26 -3.38 -23.16
N GLN A 113 2.88 -3.34 -21.91
CA GLN A 113 2.55 -2.09 -21.25
C GLN A 113 3.75 -1.43 -20.56
#